data_443058487590da6631888f91c90ff51a
#
_entry.id   443058487590da6631888f91c90ff51a
#
_cell.length_a   1.000
_cell.length_b   1.000
_cell.length_c   1.000
_cell.angle_alpha   90.00
_cell.angle_beta   90.00
_cell.angle_gamma   90.00
#
_symmetry.space_group_name_H-M   'P 1'
#
loop_
_entity.id
_entity.type
_entity.pdbx_description
1 polymer ?
#
loop_
_entity_poly.entity_id
_entity_poly.type
_entity_poly.pdbx_seq_one_letter_code
_entity_poly.pdbx_strand_id
1 'polypeptide(L)'
;MLALLKKVLIALTCIFSLTESMAQFAPPASQPGTTAIHKDSSIIVSWATQCSIVRGWQDISNQGLGVCTIGDSTSALGMADGLDVVSLGDGGMATLTFANPIMNGSGWDFAVFENSFSETFLELALVEVSSDGINFFRFPSVSLTQDTIQVASFGS
;
A
#
# COMPACT_ATOMS: atom_id res chain seq x y z
N MET A 1 -53.86 5.33 -55.90
CA MET A 1 -53.65 5.96 -54.57
C MET A 1 -52.51 5.22 -53.92
N LEU A 2 -51.27 5.74 -54.00
CA LEU A 2 -50.06 5.06 -53.63
C LEU A 2 -49.67 5.45 -52.17
N ALA A 3 -49.76 4.53 -51.23
CA ALA A 3 -49.41 4.79 -49.86
C ALA A 3 -47.90 4.62 -49.69
N LEU A 4 -47.20 5.75 -49.41
CA LEU A 4 -45.76 5.81 -49.15
C LEU A 4 -45.49 5.42 -47.70
N LEU A 5 -45.01 4.20 -47.51
CA LEU A 5 -44.59 3.71 -46.16
C LEU A 5 -43.24 4.29 -45.84
N LYS A 6 -43.19 5.31 -44.99
CA LYS A 6 -41.92 5.84 -44.43
C LYS A 6 -41.40 4.88 -43.39
N LYS A 7 -40.33 4.17 -43.72
CA LYS A 7 -39.53 3.42 -42.73
C LYS A 7 -38.74 4.42 -41.89
N VAL A 8 -39.13 4.62 -40.66
CA VAL A 8 -38.34 5.34 -39.69
C VAL A 8 -37.29 4.36 -39.15
N LEU A 9 -36.04 4.52 -39.58
CA LEU A 9 -34.91 3.80 -39.04
C LEU A 9 -34.50 4.49 -37.72
N ILE A 10 -34.93 3.91 -36.61
CA ILE A 10 -34.43 4.32 -35.29
C ILE A 10 -33.05 3.71 -35.14
N ALA A 11 -32.02 4.52 -35.38
CA ALA A 11 -30.66 4.17 -35.00
C ALA A 11 -30.57 4.23 -33.46
N LEU A 12 -30.64 3.07 -32.82
CA LEU A 12 -30.35 2.92 -31.40
C LEU A 12 -28.83 3.07 -31.22
N THR A 13 -28.38 4.29 -31.00
CA THR A 13 -27.00 4.57 -30.58
C THR A 13 -26.88 4.07 -29.15
N CYS A 14 -26.36 2.86 -28.99
CA CYS A 14 -25.88 2.39 -27.71
C CYS A 14 -24.66 3.26 -27.34
N ILE A 15 -24.89 4.29 -26.53
CA ILE A 15 -23.83 5.02 -25.84
C ILE A 15 -23.36 4.07 -24.78
N PHE A 16 -22.30 3.31 -25.08
CA PHE A 16 -21.49 2.67 -24.06
C PHE A 16 -20.83 3.80 -23.28
N SER A 17 -21.45 4.20 -22.19
CA SER A 17 -20.77 4.92 -21.14
C SER A 17 -19.71 3.95 -20.61
N LEU A 18 -18.47 4.10 -21.08
CA LEU A 18 -17.31 3.58 -20.39
C LEU A 18 -17.25 4.36 -19.07
N THR A 19 -17.98 3.87 -18.08
CA THR A 19 -17.65 4.22 -16.70
C THR A 19 -16.30 3.59 -16.46
N GLU A 20 -15.25 4.39 -16.58
CA GLU A 20 -13.98 4.02 -16.02
C GLU A 20 -14.25 3.80 -14.53
N SER A 21 -14.29 2.54 -14.13
CA SER A 21 -14.28 2.19 -12.73
C SER A 21 -12.90 2.62 -12.24
N MET A 22 -12.82 3.84 -11.72
CA MET A 22 -11.65 4.29 -10.99
C MET A 22 -11.46 3.27 -9.88
N ALA A 23 -10.41 2.48 -9.98
CA ALA A 23 -10.04 1.60 -8.88
C ALA A 23 -9.92 2.48 -7.63
N GLN A 24 -10.56 2.07 -6.56
CA GLN A 24 -10.54 2.83 -5.29
C GLN A 24 -9.12 3.06 -4.79
N PHE A 25 -8.19 2.23 -5.22
CA PHE A 25 -6.78 2.27 -4.86
C PHE A 25 -5.92 2.27 -6.11
N ALA A 26 -4.84 3.02 -6.05
CA ALA A 26 -3.86 3.07 -7.12
C ALA A 26 -3.14 1.71 -7.29
N PRO A 27 -2.69 1.39 -8.50
CA PRO A 27 -1.86 0.21 -8.72
C PRO A 27 -0.50 0.34 -8.00
N PRO A 28 0.23 -0.77 -7.85
CA PRO A 28 1.58 -0.77 -7.27
C PRO A 28 2.53 0.20 -7.97
N ALA A 29 3.66 0.50 -7.33
CA ALA A 29 4.73 1.28 -7.93
C ALA A 29 5.13 0.73 -9.30
N SER A 30 5.61 1.59 -10.17
CA SER A 30 6.01 1.30 -11.55
C SER A 30 4.90 0.85 -12.52
N GLN A 31 3.66 0.69 -12.04
CA GLN A 31 2.53 0.38 -12.92
C GLN A 31 1.85 1.65 -13.43
N PRO A 32 1.27 1.64 -14.67
CA PRO A 32 0.53 2.77 -15.17
C PRO A 32 -0.61 3.17 -14.24
N GLY A 33 -0.67 4.46 -13.86
CA GLY A 33 -1.66 4.99 -12.95
C GLY A 33 -1.27 4.90 -11.47
N THR A 34 -0.06 4.41 -11.15
CA THR A 34 0.45 4.43 -9.78
C THR A 34 0.49 5.84 -9.20
N THR A 35 0.23 5.94 -7.91
CA THR A 35 0.40 7.15 -7.11
C THR A 35 1.54 7.01 -6.11
N ALA A 36 2.34 5.94 -6.23
CA ALA A 36 3.50 5.71 -5.39
C ALA A 36 4.51 6.86 -5.51
N ILE A 37 5.07 7.26 -4.37
CA ILE A 37 6.03 8.35 -4.27
C ILE A 37 7.42 7.73 -4.11
N HIS A 38 8.37 8.16 -4.95
CA HIS A 38 9.75 7.69 -4.83
C HIS A 38 10.38 8.19 -3.52
N LYS A 39 11.19 7.35 -2.87
CA LYS A 39 11.83 7.66 -1.59
C LYS A 39 12.68 8.94 -1.60
N ASP A 40 13.26 9.30 -2.74
CA ASP A 40 14.08 10.51 -2.94
C ASP A 40 13.25 11.74 -3.37
N SER A 41 11.92 11.65 -3.28
CA SER A 41 11.07 12.78 -3.64
C SER A 41 11.26 13.95 -2.69
N SER A 42 11.40 15.15 -3.24
CA SER A 42 11.55 16.39 -2.46
C SER A 42 10.30 16.80 -1.68
N ILE A 43 9.16 16.12 -1.90
CA ILE A 43 7.96 16.36 -1.11
C ILE A 43 8.04 15.72 0.29
N ILE A 44 8.96 14.77 0.50
CA ILE A 44 9.18 14.13 1.79
C ILE A 44 10.02 15.09 2.63
N VAL A 45 9.43 15.68 3.64
CA VAL A 45 10.06 16.73 4.46
C VAL A 45 10.53 16.25 5.82
N SER A 46 10.12 15.07 6.25
CA SER A 46 10.45 14.51 7.57
C SER A 46 10.35 12.99 7.54
N TRP A 47 11.11 12.36 8.42
CA TRP A 47 11.15 10.91 8.61
C TRP A 47 10.83 10.55 10.06
N ALA A 48 10.46 9.29 10.30
CA ALA A 48 10.25 8.78 11.65
C ALA A 48 11.53 8.92 12.50
N THR A 49 11.35 9.25 13.77
CA THR A 49 12.45 9.50 14.71
C THR A 49 12.54 8.45 15.82
N GLN A 50 11.48 7.68 16.03
CA GLN A 50 11.45 6.58 16.98
C GLN A 50 10.64 5.43 16.38
N CYS A 51 11.01 4.21 16.74
CA CYS A 51 10.32 2.99 16.36
C CYS A 51 10.32 1.98 17.51
N SER A 52 9.18 1.36 17.75
CA SER A 52 9.08 0.15 18.56
C SER A 52 8.57 -1.00 17.71
N ILE A 53 9.10 -2.22 17.94
CA ILE A 53 8.81 -3.38 17.11
C ILE A 53 8.31 -4.51 17.99
N VAL A 54 7.22 -5.13 17.55
CA VAL A 54 6.76 -6.43 18.00
C VAL A 54 6.96 -7.40 16.84
N ARG A 55 7.82 -8.38 17.00
CA ARG A 55 8.13 -9.37 15.96
C ARG A 55 7.01 -10.39 15.82
N GLY A 56 6.62 -10.65 14.60
CA GLY A 56 5.75 -11.73 14.22
C GLY A 56 6.53 -12.96 13.75
N TRP A 57 5.81 -13.98 13.33
CA TRP A 57 6.36 -15.25 12.88
C TRP A 57 6.95 -15.13 11.47
N GLN A 58 7.99 -15.90 11.19
CA GLN A 58 8.49 -16.04 9.81
C GLN A 58 7.42 -16.68 8.91
N ASP A 59 6.64 -17.58 9.47
CA ASP A 59 5.47 -18.21 8.85
C ASP A 59 4.52 -18.61 9.98
N ILE A 60 3.36 -17.98 10.02
CA ILE A 60 2.36 -18.24 11.07
C ILE A 60 1.79 -19.66 10.99
N SER A 61 1.85 -20.29 9.82
CA SER A 61 1.45 -21.69 9.63
C SER A 61 2.50 -22.69 10.09
N ASN A 62 3.76 -22.24 10.23
CA ASN A 62 4.89 -23.03 10.69
C ASN A 62 5.72 -22.27 11.73
N GLN A 63 5.17 -22.07 12.90
CA GLN A 63 5.80 -21.32 13.99
C GLN A 63 7.10 -21.95 14.49
N GLY A 64 7.40 -23.18 14.10
CA GLY A 64 8.69 -23.82 14.38
C GLY A 64 9.89 -23.12 13.74
N LEU A 65 9.68 -22.28 12.75
CA LEU A 65 10.70 -21.42 12.14
C LEU A 65 11.11 -20.24 13.03
N GLY A 66 10.31 -19.90 14.04
CA GLY A 66 10.55 -18.78 14.93
C GLY A 66 10.02 -17.46 14.40
N VAL A 67 10.41 -16.36 15.04
CA VAL A 67 10.01 -15.00 14.65
C VAL A 67 11.03 -14.39 13.68
N CYS A 68 10.62 -13.35 12.96
CA CYS A 68 11.51 -12.56 12.11
C CYS A 68 12.57 -11.84 12.93
N THR A 69 13.78 -11.70 12.37
CA THR A 69 14.94 -11.15 13.10
C THR A 69 15.71 -10.08 12.34
N ILE A 70 15.41 -9.82 11.08
CA ILE A 70 16.15 -8.85 10.25
C ILE A 70 15.90 -7.42 10.73
N GLY A 71 16.98 -6.65 10.83
CA GLY A 71 16.94 -5.25 11.25
C GLY A 71 16.55 -5.08 12.72
N ASP A 72 16.53 -3.84 13.16
CA ASP A 72 16.05 -3.44 14.49
C ASP A 72 15.25 -2.14 14.43
N SER A 73 14.90 -1.56 15.57
CA SER A 73 14.11 -0.33 15.61
C SER A 73 14.81 0.87 14.95
N THR A 74 16.14 0.85 14.84
CA THR A 74 16.88 1.95 14.17
C THR A 74 16.86 1.81 12.66
N SER A 75 16.75 0.58 12.14
CA SER A 75 16.65 0.31 10.69
C SER A 75 15.36 0.87 10.05
N ALA A 76 14.34 1.19 10.84
CA ALA A 76 13.09 1.80 10.35
C ALA A 76 13.11 3.33 10.42
N LEU A 77 14.22 3.94 10.80
CA LEU A 77 14.30 5.38 11.06
C LEU A 77 15.10 6.12 9.99
N GLY A 78 14.79 7.40 9.83
CA GLY A 78 15.50 8.23 8.86
C GLY A 78 15.05 7.96 7.43
N MET A 79 15.85 8.46 6.49
CA MET A 79 15.56 8.36 5.06
C MET A 79 15.67 6.90 4.59
N ALA A 80 14.68 6.46 3.81
CA ALA A 80 14.70 5.13 3.20
C ALA A 80 15.87 5.02 2.21
N ASP A 81 16.88 4.22 2.54
CA ASP A 81 18.07 4.03 1.73
C ASP A 81 18.01 2.78 0.84
N GLY A 82 17.08 1.87 1.12
CA GLY A 82 16.91 0.61 0.43
C GLY A 82 17.86 -0.49 0.92
N LEU A 83 18.55 -0.27 2.02
CA LEU A 83 19.50 -1.22 2.63
C LEU A 83 19.05 -1.61 4.04
N ASP A 84 18.73 -0.62 4.85
CA ASP A 84 18.27 -0.82 6.21
C ASP A 84 16.76 -1.10 6.23
N VAL A 85 16.41 -2.30 6.65
CA VAL A 85 15.03 -2.78 6.67
C VAL A 85 14.70 -3.50 7.98
N VAL A 86 13.41 -3.61 8.27
CA VAL A 86 12.89 -4.34 9.42
C VAL A 86 11.91 -5.40 8.93
N SER A 87 12.22 -6.67 9.14
CA SER A 87 11.24 -7.74 8.97
C SER A 87 10.27 -7.76 10.14
N LEU A 88 9.00 -7.55 9.87
CA LEU A 88 7.97 -7.64 10.91
C LEU A 88 7.47 -9.07 11.09
N GLY A 89 7.27 -9.80 10.01
CA GLY A 89 6.69 -11.14 10.00
C GLY A 89 5.18 -11.17 10.23
N ASP A 90 4.59 -12.34 10.14
CA ASP A 90 3.16 -12.55 10.27
C ASP A 90 2.65 -12.18 11.66
N GLY A 91 1.78 -11.18 11.72
CA GLY A 91 1.28 -10.62 12.97
C GLY A 91 2.25 -9.68 13.68
N GLY A 92 3.38 -9.36 13.06
CA GLY A 92 4.32 -8.37 13.57
C GLY A 92 3.80 -6.94 13.42
N MET A 93 4.38 -6.02 14.19
CA MET A 93 3.96 -4.63 14.23
C MET A 93 5.17 -3.71 14.45
N ALA A 94 5.21 -2.60 13.71
CA ALA A 94 6.09 -1.47 14.01
C ALA A 94 5.25 -0.24 14.34
N THR A 95 5.55 0.41 15.44
CA THR A 95 4.96 1.70 15.80
C THR A 95 6.02 2.77 15.67
N LEU A 96 5.78 3.71 14.76
CA LEU A 96 6.71 4.80 14.46
C LEU A 96 6.16 6.11 15.02
N THR A 97 7.05 6.97 15.52
CA THR A 97 6.71 8.33 15.93
C THR A 97 7.58 9.35 15.20
N PHE A 98 7.08 10.56 15.10
CA PHE A 98 7.69 11.66 14.38
C PHE A 98 7.99 12.80 15.34
N ALA A 99 9.00 13.62 15.04
CA ALA A 99 9.35 14.78 15.87
C ALA A 99 8.21 15.81 15.94
N ASN A 100 7.41 15.90 14.87
CA ASN A 100 6.24 16.76 14.80
C ASN A 100 5.02 15.90 14.41
N PRO A 101 3.81 16.27 14.85
CA PRO A 101 2.59 15.59 14.42
C PRO A 101 2.43 15.66 12.90
N ILE A 102 1.96 14.56 12.30
CA ILE A 102 1.49 14.55 10.93
C ILE A 102 0.17 15.31 10.90
N MET A 103 0.09 16.33 10.04
CA MET A 103 -1.10 17.17 9.91
C MET A 103 -1.88 16.75 8.66
N ASN A 104 -3.19 16.67 8.79
CA ASN A 104 -4.06 16.42 7.65
C ASN A 104 -4.08 17.65 6.72
N GLY A 105 -3.51 17.49 5.54
CA GLY A 105 -3.41 18.52 4.51
C GLY A 105 -4.24 18.21 3.28
N SER A 106 -3.96 18.94 2.19
CA SER A 106 -4.50 18.62 0.87
C SER A 106 -3.51 17.72 0.13
N GLY A 107 -3.83 16.44 -0.02
CA GLY A 107 -2.98 15.48 -0.72
C GLY A 107 -2.41 14.40 0.22
N TRP A 108 -1.19 13.99 -0.02
CA TRP A 108 -0.52 12.94 0.76
C TRP A 108 0.05 13.51 2.06
N ASP A 109 -0.27 12.91 3.19
CA ASP A 109 0.20 13.33 4.50
C ASP A 109 1.43 12.53 4.94
N PHE A 110 1.54 11.27 4.53
CA PHE A 110 2.68 10.42 4.80
C PHE A 110 2.84 9.32 3.73
N ALA A 111 3.98 8.66 3.73
CA ALA A 111 4.27 7.49 2.91
C ALA A 111 4.91 6.39 3.76
N VAL A 112 4.63 5.14 3.40
CA VAL A 112 5.30 3.95 3.94
C VAL A 112 6.10 3.32 2.80
N PHE A 113 7.37 3.02 3.06
CA PHE A 113 8.26 2.39 2.10
C PHE A 113 8.45 0.93 2.46
N GLU A 114 8.16 0.10 1.50
CA GLU A 114 8.40 -1.33 1.54
C GLU A 114 9.66 -1.63 0.72
N ASN A 115 10.50 -2.56 1.19
CA ASN A 115 11.72 -2.96 0.49
C ASN A 115 11.48 -4.24 -0.33
N SER A 116 10.79 -4.10 -1.44
CA SER A 116 10.51 -5.21 -2.34
C SER A 116 11.75 -5.66 -3.11
N PHE A 117 11.95 -6.96 -3.23
CA PHE A 117 12.97 -7.54 -4.11
C PHE A 117 12.62 -7.44 -5.59
N SER A 118 11.35 -7.24 -5.91
CA SER A 118 10.84 -7.02 -7.27
C SER A 118 9.47 -6.37 -7.22
N GLU A 119 9.05 -5.81 -8.34
CA GLU A 119 7.73 -5.15 -8.46
C GLU A 119 6.53 -6.09 -8.25
N THR A 120 6.77 -7.41 -8.34
CA THR A 120 5.74 -8.43 -8.14
C THR A 120 5.84 -9.14 -6.79
N PHE A 121 6.89 -8.87 -6.04
CA PHE A 121 7.11 -9.43 -4.70
C PHE A 121 6.85 -8.33 -3.66
N LEU A 122 5.61 -8.21 -3.24
CA LEU A 122 5.18 -7.17 -2.32
C LEU A 122 4.92 -7.75 -0.93
N GLU A 123 5.61 -7.23 0.05
CA GLU A 123 5.39 -7.56 1.47
C GLU A 123 4.39 -6.55 2.05
N LEU A 124 3.13 -6.95 2.08
CA LEU A 124 2.03 -6.06 2.40
C LEU A 124 1.85 -5.90 3.91
N ALA A 125 1.49 -4.70 4.34
CA ALA A 125 1.16 -4.40 5.72
C ALA A 125 -0.13 -3.59 5.82
N LEU A 126 -0.82 -3.74 6.95
CA LEU A 126 -1.93 -2.86 7.31
C LEU A 126 -1.37 -1.60 7.96
N VAL A 127 -1.89 -0.45 7.59
CA VAL A 127 -1.45 0.84 8.11
C VAL A 127 -2.51 1.45 9.02
N GLU A 128 -2.09 1.90 10.18
CA GLU A 128 -2.94 2.54 11.18
C GLU A 128 -2.28 3.84 11.65
N VAL A 129 -3.08 4.79 12.07
CA VAL A 129 -2.63 6.06 12.66
C VAL A 129 -3.26 6.29 14.01
N SER A 130 -2.53 6.98 14.87
CA SER A 130 -2.98 7.39 16.19
C SER A 130 -2.45 8.76 16.56
N SER A 131 -3.22 9.55 17.28
CA SER A 131 -2.79 10.82 17.86
C SER A 131 -2.36 10.71 19.33
N ASP A 132 -2.67 9.59 19.98
CA ASP A 132 -2.43 9.37 21.41
C ASP A 132 -1.57 8.13 21.71
N GLY A 133 -1.26 7.32 20.68
CA GLY A 133 -0.51 6.07 20.82
C GLY A 133 -1.28 4.93 21.47
N ILE A 134 -2.58 5.11 21.71
CA ILE A 134 -3.47 4.14 22.37
C ILE A 134 -4.59 3.71 21.43
N ASN A 135 -5.25 4.69 20.82
CA ASN A 135 -6.36 4.47 19.90
C ASN A 135 -5.86 4.58 18.48
N PHE A 136 -5.88 3.46 17.76
CA PHE A 136 -5.41 3.37 16.38
C PHE A 136 -6.58 3.23 15.42
N PHE A 137 -6.51 3.93 14.31
CA PHE A 137 -7.48 3.92 13.23
C PHE A 137 -6.83 3.36 11.97
N ARG A 138 -7.37 2.23 11.49
CA ARG A 138 -6.88 1.54 10.30
C ARG A 138 -7.39 2.19 9.03
N PHE A 139 -6.48 2.40 8.07
CA PHE A 139 -6.88 2.78 6.73
C PHE A 139 -7.53 1.60 6.00
N PRO A 140 -8.56 1.88 5.17
CA PRO A 140 -9.02 0.89 4.20
C PRO A 140 -7.86 0.45 3.32
N SER A 141 -7.72 -0.85 3.11
CA SER A 141 -6.64 -1.40 2.31
C SER A 141 -7.16 -2.50 1.40
N VAL A 142 -6.55 -2.61 0.22
CA VAL A 142 -6.80 -3.69 -0.73
C VAL A 142 -5.48 -4.02 -1.42
N SER A 143 -5.23 -5.29 -1.64
CA SER A 143 -4.13 -5.70 -2.52
C SER A 143 -4.64 -5.77 -3.96
N LEU A 144 -3.95 -5.10 -4.86
CA LEU A 144 -4.16 -5.20 -6.31
C LEU A 144 -3.19 -6.20 -6.96
N THR A 145 -2.44 -6.93 -6.14
CA THR A 145 -1.56 -8.00 -6.61
C THR A 145 -2.40 -9.10 -7.26
N GLN A 146 -1.99 -9.50 -8.47
CA GLN A 146 -2.70 -10.50 -9.28
C GLN A 146 -2.49 -11.92 -8.73
N ASP A 147 -1.43 -12.14 -7.97
CA ASP A 147 -1.07 -13.45 -7.44
C ASP A 147 -1.94 -13.79 -6.23
N THR A 148 -2.66 -14.91 -6.35
CA THR A 148 -3.48 -15.46 -5.27
C THR A 148 -2.68 -16.39 -4.36
N ILE A 149 -1.46 -16.71 -4.75
CA ILE A 149 -0.52 -17.53 -3.99
C ILE A 149 0.56 -16.60 -3.48
N GLN A 150 0.75 -16.61 -2.19
CA GLN A 150 1.89 -15.99 -1.55
C GLN A 150 3.14 -16.73 -2.03
N VAL A 151 3.81 -16.15 -3.03
CA VAL A 151 5.03 -16.72 -3.57
C VAL A 151 6.16 -16.24 -2.69
N ALA A 152 6.79 -17.19 -2.03
CA ALA A 152 7.92 -16.95 -1.15
C ALA A 152 7.69 -15.78 -0.18
N SER A 153 7.21 -16.16 0.95
CA SER A 153 7.32 -15.42 2.19
C SER A 153 6.93 -13.94 2.16
N PHE A 154 5.68 -13.68 2.20
CA PHE A 154 5.19 -12.65 3.06
C PHE A 154 5.68 -13.03 4.46
N GLY A 155 6.77 -12.50 4.91
CA GLY A 155 7.23 -12.74 6.25
C GLY A 155 8.55 -13.46 6.41
N SER A 156 9.33 -13.60 5.37
CA SER A 156 10.76 -13.96 5.53
C SER A 156 11.63 -12.76 5.55
#